data_81984fa7a25e5bfa2a7a6ccfb10a8c4b
#
_entry.id   81984fa7a25e5bfa2a7a6ccfb10a8c4b
#
_cell.length_a   1.000
_cell.length_b   1.000
_cell.length_c   1.000
_cell.angle_alpha   90.00
_cell.angle_beta   90.00
_cell.angle_gamma   90.00
#
_symmetry.space_group_name_H-M   'P 1'
#
loop_
_entity.id
_entity.type
_entity.pdbx_description
1 polymer ?
#
loop_
_entity_poly.entity_id
_entity_poly.type
_entity_poly.pdbx_seq_one_letter_code
_entity_poly.pdbx_strand_id
1 'polypeptide(L)'
;HLYHRRQRQMCIRDRGEQRGQSEAIARNLAVMSELKTPIIVVVTGEGGSGGALAISIGDHLSMLEYATYSVASPEACASIIWRTPDKAPEAANAMKVCSSELKKINVIDEVISEPVGGAHRDFDIVSANIKASLVNNLTILSKYSMDDLLERRYKRLIDIGA
;
A
#
# COMPACT_ATOMS: atom_id res chain seq x y z
N HIS A 1 15.40 10.31 24.17
CA HIS A 1 14.20 9.49 23.87
C HIS A 1 14.06 9.10 22.38
N LEU A 2 14.38 9.99 21.43
CA LEU A 2 14.34 9.69 19.99
C LEU A 2 15.44 8.73 19.52
N TYR A 3 16.64 8.80 20.14
CA TYR A 3 17.76 7.93 19.82
C TYR A 3 17.46 6.47 20.19
N HIS A 4 16.83 6.22 21.34
CA HIS A 4 16.43 4.87 21.76
C HIS A 4 15.28 4.29 20.94
N ARG A 5 14.39 5.11 20.38
CA ARG A 5 13.35 4.64 19.43
C ARG A 5 13.96 4.17 18.12
N ARG A 6 14.94 4.89 17.56
CA ARG A 6 15.64 4.48 16.34
C ARG A 6 16.44 3.19 16.53
N GLN A 7 17.14 3.05 17.67
CA GLN A 7 17.84 1.80 18.00
C GLN A 7 16.88 0.62 18.16
N ARG A 8 15.72 0.80 18.80
CA ARG A 8 14.70 -0.27 18.90
C ARG A 8 14.15 -0.67 17.53
N GLN A 9 13.94 0.26 16.64
CA GLN A 9 13.50 -0.04 15.27
C GLN A 9 14.58 -0.78 14.46
N MET A 10 15.84 -0.41 14.58
CA MET A 10 16.95 -1.13 13.97
C MET A 10 17.09 -2.56 14.53
N CYS A 11 17.04 -2.73 15.85
CA CYS A 11 17.11 -4.06 16.48
C CYS A 11 15.90 -4.96 16.11
N ILE A 12 14.73 -4.39 15.85
CA ILE A 12 13.56 -5.12 15.36
C ILE A 12 13.77 -5.55 13.89
N ARG A 13 14.36 -4.70 13.04
CA ARG A 13 14.70 -5.04 11.66
C ARG A 13 15.70 -6.18 11.57
N ASP A 14 16.83 -6.07 12.26
CA ASP A 14 17.89 -7.08 12.23
C ASP A 14 17.40 -8.45 12.72
N ARG A 15 16.53 -8.47 13.72
CA ARG A 15 15.88 -9.70 14.19
C ARG A 15 14.72 -10.16 13.29
N GLY A 16 14.15 -9.30 12.49
CA GLY A 16 13.07 -9.62 11.53
C GLY A 16 13.55 -10.62 10.48
N GLU A 17 14.70 -10.36 9.85
CA GLU A 17 15.31 -11.27 8.87
C GLU A 17 15.69 -12.61 9.47
N GLN A 18 16.30 -12.61 10.67
CA GLN A 18 16.62 -13.84 11.39
C GLN A 18 15.38 -14.68 11.74
N ARG A 19 14.21 -14.07 11.82
CA ARG A 19 12.92 -14.72 12.07
C ARG A 19 12.15 -15.07 10.79
N GLY A 20 12.75 -14.96 9.63
CA GLY A 20 12.13 -15.33 8.37
C GLY A 20 11.14 -14.30 7.83
N GLN A 21 11.35 -13.00 8.08
CA GLN A 21 10.46 -11.94 7.57
C GLN A 21 10.31 -11.99 6.05
N SER A 22 11.39 -12.20 5.31
CA SER A 22 11.37 -12.26 3.83
C SER A 22 10.55 -13.46 3.35
N GLU A 23 10.69 -14.61 3.98
CA GLU A 23 9.88 -15.81 3.71
C GLU A 23 8.41 -15.57 4.03
N ALA A 24 8.11 -14.94 5.17
CA ALA A 24 6.73 -14.60 5.55
C ALA A 24 6.07 -13.65 4.55
N ILE A 25 6.79 -12.66 4.03
CA ILE A 25 6.32 -11.76 2.98
C ILE A 25 6.02 -12.53 1.70
N ALA A 26 6.97 -13.33 1.21
CA ALA A 26 6.82 -14.11 -0.01
C ALA A 26 5.64 -15.10 0.10
N ARG A 27 5.54 -15.81 1.21
CA ARG A 27 4.44 -16.74 1.47
C ARG A 27 3.09 -16.03 1.55
N ASN A 28 3.03 -14.84 2.14
CA ASN A 28 1.81 -14.06 2.22
C ASN A 28 1.31 -13.65 0.83
N LEU A 29 2.20 -13.22 -0.06
CA LEU A 29 1.86 -12.91 -1.46
C LEU A 29 1.20 -14.12 -2.15
N ALA A 30 1.81 -15.31 -2.04
CA ALA A 30 1.27 -16.52 -2.63
C ALA A 30 -0.10 -16.89 -2.05
N VAL A 31 -0.23 -16.89 -0.72
CA VAL A 31 -1.50 -17.26 -0.05
C VAL A 31 -2.60 -16.25 -0.41
N MET A 32 -2.34 -14.94 -0.33
CA MET A 32 -3.36 -13.91 -0.61
C MET A 32 -3.81 -13.94 -2.08
N SER A 33 -2.93 -14.26 -3.02
CA SER A 33 -3.31 -14.34 -4.43
C SER A 33 -4.36 -15.43 -4.70
N GLU A 34 -4.37 -16.51 -3.92
CA GLU A 34 -5.25 -17.69 -4.08
C GLU A 34 -6.45 -17.70 -3.12
N LEU A 35 -6.56 -16.72 -2.21
CA LEU A 35 -7.65 -16.70 -1.23
C LEU A 35 -9.02 -16.52 -1.91
N LYS A 36 -9.89 -17.49 -1.71
CA LYS A 36 -11.29 -17.51 -2.20
C LYS A 36 -12.20 -16.68 -1.30
N THR A 37 -11.87 -15.39 -1.13
CA THR A 37 -12.65 -14.40 -0.39
C THR A 37 -12.36 -13.01 -0.92
N PRO A 38 -13.29 -12.07 -0.91
CA PRO A 38 -13.01 -10.68 -1.25
C PRO A 38 -11.96 -10.08 -0.32
N ILE A 39 -10.98 -9.40 -0.92
CA ILE A 39 -9.91 -8.71 -0.19
C ILE A 39 -9.92 -7.23 -0.60
N ILE A 40 -10.20 -6.35 0.37
CA ILE A 40 -10.14 -4.91 0.19
C ILE A 40 -8.99 -4.37 1.03
N VAL A 41 -8.13 -3.60 0.42
CA VAL A 41 -6.97 -2.99 1.07
C VAL A 41 -7.15 -1.48 1.13
N VAL A 42 -6.82 -0.87 2.26
CA VAL A 42 -6.84 0.59 2.42
C VAL A 42 -5.49 1.07 2.94
N VAL A 43 -4.85 1.94 2.18
CA VAL A 43 -3.63 2.63 2.61
C VAL A 43 -4.03 3.90 3.37
N THR A 44 -3.82 3.91 4.68
CA THR A 44 -4.25 5.01 5.57
C THR A 44 -3.12 5.97 5.96
N GLY A 45 -1.90 5.73 5.49
CA GLY A 45 -0.71 6.52 5.82
C GLY A 45 0.44 6.18 4.88
N GLU A 46 1.58 5.80 5.42
CA GLU A 46 2.76 5.45 4.63
C GLU A 46 2.80 3.95 4.35
N GLY A 47 2.45 3.55 3.13
CA GLY A 47 2.66 2.20 2.62
C GLY A 47 3.98 2.11 1.87
N GLY A 48 4.91 1.26 2.31
CA GLY A 48 6.21 1.21 1.65
C GLY A 48 6.83 -0.18 1.57
N SER A 49 7.61 -0.38 0.49
CA SER A 49 8.48 -1.53 0.29
C SER A 49 7.74 -2.88 0.27
N GLY A 50 8.47 -3.96 0.52
CA GLY A 50 7.95 -5.32 0.50
C GLY A 50 6.83 -5.60 1.51
N GLY A 51 6.82 -4.90 2.65
CA GLY A 51 5.75 -5.03 3.64
C GLY A 51 4.41 -4.52 3.11
N ALA A 52 4.40 -3.37 2.45
CA ALA A 52 3.19 -2.84 1.80
C ALA A 52 2.75 -3.73 0.64
N LEU A 53 3.68 -4.22 -0.17
CA LEU A 53 3.39 -5.15 -1.24
C LEU A 53 2.74 -6.44 -0.72
N ALA A 54 3.27 -6.99 0.38
CA ALA A 54 2.77 -8.24 0.97
C ALA A 54 1.29 -8.20 1.38
N ILE A 55 0.78 -7.03 1.73
CA ILE A 55 -0.61 -6.85 2.18
C ILE A 55 -1.52 -6.21 1.13
N SER A 56 -0.97 -5.73 0.00
CA SER A 56 -1.73 -5.04 -1.05
C SER A 56 -2.23 -5.94 -2.18
N ILE A 57 -1.99 -7.24 -2.09
CA ILE A 57 -2.58 -8.23 -2.97
C ILE A 57 -4.07 -8.35 -2.64
N GLY A 58 -4.90 -7.62 -3.39
CA GLY A 58 -6.33 -7.59 -3.15
C GLY A 58 -7.15 -7.36 -4.41
N ASP A 59 -8.46 -7.47 -4.26
CA ASP A 59 -9.43 -7.24 -5.33
C ASP A 59 -9.72 -5.75 -5.52
N HIS A 60 -9.46 -4.95 -4.49
CA HIS A 60 -9.62 -3.50 -4.50
C HIS A 60 -8.60 -2.85 -3.56
N LEU A 61 -7.92 -1.82 -4.05
CA LEU A 61 -6.96 -1.04 -3.29
C LEU A 61 -7.39 0.43 -3.24
N SER A 62 -7.88 0.85 -2.09
CA SER A 62 -8.17 2.25 -1.79
C SER A 62 -7.01 2.91 -1.06
N MET A 63 -6.91 4.22 -1.15
CA MET A 63 -5.88 5.00 -0.48
C MET A 63 -6.46 6.32 0.01
N LEU A 64 -6.11 6.75 1.23
CA LEU A 64 -6.45 8.08 1.72
C LEU A 64 -5.76 9.16 0.87
N GLU A 65 -6.38 10.32 0.77
CA GLU A 65 -5.96 11.41 -0.13
C GLU A 65 -4.52 11.85 0.10
N TYR A 66 -4.10 11.99 1.38
CA TYR A 66 -2.76 12.42 1.75
C TYR A 66 -1.82 11.27 2.14
N ALA A 67 -2.24 10.03 1.96
CA ALA A 67 -1.38 8.86 2.15
C ALA A 67 -0.33 8.76 1.04
N THR A 68 0.72 7.99 1.29
CA THR A 68 1.75 7.66 0.29
C THR A 68 1.90 6.15 0.14
N TYR A 69 2.17 5.71 -1.08
CA TYR A 69 2.43 4.31 -1.37
C TYR A 69 3.58 4.19 -2.35
N SER A 70 4.64 3.46 -1.98
CA SER A 70 5.87 3.42 -2.76
C SER A 70 6.66 2.13 -2.58
N VAL A 71 7.47 1.78 -3.57
CA VAL A 71 8.39 0.62 -3.55
C VAL A 71 9.52 0.79 -2.53
N ALA A 72 9.97 2.02 -2.30
CA ALA A 72 11.04 2.37 -1.37
C ALA A 72 10.94 3.86 -1.00
N SER A 73 11.75 4.34 -0.04
CA SER A 73 11.85 5.77 0.22
C SER A 73 12.52 6.50 -0.95
N PRO A 74 12.25 7.81 -1.16
CA PRO A 74 12.91 8.59 -2.20
C PRO A 74 14.44 8.59 -2.06
N GLU A 75 14.97 8.62 -0.83
CA GLU A 75 16.41 8.55 -0.55
C GLU A 75 17.00 7.20 -0.96
N ALA A 76 16.29 6.11 -0.70
CA ALA A 76 16.71 4.78 -1.11
C ALA A 76 16.69 4.64 -2.63
N CYS A 77 15.64 5.10 -3.31
CA CYS A 77 15.57 5.12 -4.76
C CYS A 77 16.69 5.98 -5.38
N ALA A 78 16.93 7.17 -4.84
CA ALA A 78 18.01 8.04 -5.29
C ALA A 78 19.38 7.36 -5.14
N SER A 79 19.61 6.70 -4.03
CA SER A 79 20.86 5.98 -3.77
C SER A 79 21.05 4.81 -4.73
N ILE A 80 20.00 4.09 -5.08
CA ILE A 80 20.05 2.97 -6.05
C ILE A 80 20.32 3.49 -7.47
N ILE A 81 19.59 4.52 -7.92
CA ILE A 81 19.63 4.98 -9.31
C ILE A 81 20.82 5.89 -9.57
N TRP A 82 21.06 6.85 -8.68
CA TRP A 82 22.09 7.89 -8.85
C TRP A 82 23.30 7.76 -7.93
N ARG A 83 23.31 6.75 -7.06
CA ARG A 83 24.37 6.50 -6.06
C ARG A 83 24.60 7.67 -5.08
N THR A 84 23.59 8.49 -4.87
CA THR A 84 23.60 9.58 -3.90
C THR A 84 22.18 9.83 -3.37
N PRO A 85 22.01 10.03 -2.05
CA PRO A 85 20.71 10.37 -1.47
C PRO A 85 20.31 11.85 -1.76
N ASP A 86 21.23 12.69 -2.21
CA ASP A 86 21.00 14.13 -2.46
C ASP A 86 19.93 14.36 -3.55
N LYS A 87 19.70 13.34 -4.39
CA LYS A 87 18.67 13.35 -5.43
C LYS A 87 17.31 12.81 -4.99
N ALA A 88 17.07 12.76 -3.67
CA ALA A 88 15.77 12.34 -3.14
C ALA A 88 14.58 13.18 -3.66
N PRO A 89 14.67 14.52 -3.84
CA PRO A 89 13.58 15.30 -4.42
C PRO A 89 13.22 14.88 -5.85
N GLU A 90 14.22 14.63 -6.70
CA GLU A 90 14.00 14.14 -8.07
C GLU A 90 13.39 12.73 -8.07
N ALA A 91 13.88 11.87 -7.17
CA ALA A 91 13.30 10.53 -6.98
C ALA A 91 11.83 10.61 -6.56
N ALA A 92 11.49 11.43 -5.57
CA ALA A 92 10.12 11.61 -5.09
C ALA A 92 9.16 12.04 -6.21
N ASN A 93 9.57 12.97 -7.04
CA ASN A 93 8.81 13.45 -8.20
C ASN A 93 8.61 12.34 -9.25
N ALA A 94 9.63 11.54 -9.52
CA ALA A 94 9.58 10.46 -10.50
C ALA A 94 8.75 9.26 -10.04
N MET A 95 8.74 8.98 -8.73
CA MET A 95 8.07 7.82 -8.15
C MET A 95 6.55 7.93 -8.09
N LYS A 96 5.98 9.13 -8.21
CA LYS A 96 4.51 9.36 -8.19
C LYS A 96 3.82 8.69 -6.99
N VAL A 97 4.31 8.93 -5.80
CA VAL A 97 3.89 8.22 -4.57
C VAL A 97 2.55 8.67 -4.00
N CYS A 98 1.98 9.78 -4.49
CA CYS A 98 0.74 10.35 -3.99
C CYS A 98 -0.50 9.66 -4.59
N SER A 99 -1.59 9.65 -3.83
CA SER A 99 -2.84 8.98 -4.21
C SER A 99 -3.37 9.40 -5.59
N SER A 100 -3.35 10.70 -5.89
CA SER A 100 -3.84 11.23 -7.16
C SER A 100 -3.04 10.76 -8.37
N GLU A 101 -1.71 10.62 -8.24
CA GLU A 101 -0.85 10.14 -9.31
C GLU A 101 -0.95 8.60 -9.47
N LEU A 102 -1.00 7.87 -8.37
CA LEU A 102 -1.17 6.41 -8.38
C LEU A 102 -2.53 6.00 -8.96
N LYS A 103 -3.57 6.81 -8.75
CA LYS A 103 -4.87 6.59 -9.36
C LYS A 103 -4.83 6.77 -10.89
N LYS A 104 -4.10 7.77 -11.40
CA LYS A 104 -3.96 8.01 -12.85
C LYS A 104 -3.27 6.85 -13.59
N ILE A 105 -2.33 6.18 -12.92
CA ILE A 105 -1.59 5.04 -13.49
C ILE A 105 -2.18 3.68 -13.08
N ASN A 106 -3.40 3.66 -12.54
CA ASN A 106 -4.15 2.46 -12.15
C ASN A 106 -3.46 1.54 -11.14
N VAL A 107 -2.54 2.05 -10.32
CA VAL A 107 -1.96 1.30 -9.20
C VAL A 107 -2.98 1.14 -8.07
N ILE A 108 -3.77 2.19 -7.81
CA ILE A 108 -4.88 2.16 -6.85
C ILE A 108 -6.22 2.32 -7.55
N ASP A 109 -7.28 1.75 -6.95
CA ASP A 109 -8.62 1.75 -7.51
C ASP A 109 -9.46 2.94 -7.04
N GLU A 110 -9.18 3.49 -5.85
CA GLU A 110 -9.98 4.56 -5.25
C GLU A 110 -9.13 5.48 -4.38
N VAL A 111 -9.45 6.78 -4.42
CA VAL A 111 -8.95 7.77 -3.46
C VAL A 111 -10.08 8.10 -2.48
N ILE A 112 -9.85 7.89 -1.19
CA ILE A 112 -10.78 8.24 -0.13
C ILE A 112 -10.42 9.63 0.37
N SER A 113 -11.37 10.58 0.32
CA SER A 113 -11.15 11.96 0.73
C SER A 113 -10.89 12.09 2.22
N GLU A 114 -10.04 13.05 2.57
CA GLU A 114 -9.68 13.42 3.92
C GLU A 114 -10.09 14.87 4.23
N PRO A 115 -10.31 15.21 5.52
CA PRO A 115 -10.44 16.60 5.94
C PRO A 115 -9.19 17.41 5.59
N VAL A 116 -9.34 18.69 5.34
CA VAL A 116 -8.21 19.59 5.10
C VAL A 116 -7.23 19.52 6.28
N GLY A 117 -5.99 19.16 5.98
CA GLY A 117 -4.92 18.96 6.95
C GLY A 117 -4.74 17.53 7.44
N GLY A 118 -5.48 16.56 6.88
CA GLY A 118 -5.27 15.12 7.06
C GLY A 118 -6.21 14.42 8.04
N ALA A 119 -6.15 13.10 8.06
CA ALA A 119 -7.03 12.19 8.80
C ALA A 119 -7.12 12.49 10.31
N HIS A 120 -6.04 12.98 10.91
CA HIS A 120 -5.98 13.29 12.35
C HIS A 120 -6.80 14.52 12.75
N ARG A 121 -7.31 15.28 11.79
CA ARG A 121 -8.13 16.49 12.06
C ARG A 121 -9.57 16.13 12.42
N ASP A 122 -10.10 15.07 11.83
CA ASP A 122 -11.46 14.62 12.08
C ASP A 122 -11.60 13.11 11.85
N PHE A 123 -11.49 12.34 12.91
CA PHE A 123 -11.58 10.87 12.86
C PHE A 123 -12.98 10.38 12.47
N ASP A 124 -14.03 11.12 12.81
CA ASP A 124 -15.40 10.70 12.52
C ASP A 124 -15.67 10.76 11.01
N ILE A 125 -15.26 11.85 10.36
CA ILE A 125 -15.38 12.00 8.91
C ILE A 125 -14.55 10.93 8.20
N VAL A 126 -13.28 10.74 8.59
CA VAL A 126 -12.40 9.77 7.93
C VAL A 126 -12.90 8.35 8.10
N SER A 127 -13.32 7.97 9.32
CA SER A 127 -13.86 6.63 9.57
C SER A 127 -15.17 6.38 8.83
N ALA A 128 -16.03 7.39 8.70
CA ALA A 128 -17.25 7.30 7.90
C ALA A 128 -16.93 7.10 6.41
N ASN A 129 -15.98 7.85 5.86
CA ASN A 129 -15.55 7.72 4.45
C ASN A 129 -14.93 6.35 4.17
N ILE A 130 -14.03 5.86 5.03
CA ILE A 130 -13.46 4.52 4.92
C ILE A 130 -14.55 3.45 5.00
N LYS A 131 -15.46 3.56 5.97
CA LYS A 131 -16.57 2.63 6.12
C LYS A 131 -17.46 2.59 4.88
N ALA A 132 -17.79 3.74 4.32
CA ALA A 132 -18.60 3.83 3.11
C ALA A 132 -17.91 3.15 1.91
N SER A 133 -16.63 3.40 1.70
CA SER A 133 -15.82 2.74 0.67
C SER A 133 -15.79 1.22 0.88
N LEU A 134 -15.47 0.75 2.09
CA LEU A 134 -15.40 -0.68 2.40
C LEU A 134 -16.73 -1.40 2.16
N VAL A 135 -17.84 -0.85 2.65
CA VAL A 135 -19.18 -1.45 2.49
C VAL A 135 -19.59 -1.50 1.02
N ASN A 136 -19.38 -0.41 0.28
CA ASN A 136 -19.69 -0.35 -1.15
C ASN A 136 -18.89 -1.40 -1.94
N ASN A 137 -17.56 -1.41 -1.78
CA ASN A 137 -16.69 -2.31 -2.51
C ASN A 137 -16.91 -3.78 -2.10
N LEU A 138 -17.14 -4.06 -0.83
CA LEU A 138 -17.49 -5.42 -0.38
C LEU A 138 -18.81 -5.90 -1.00
N THR A 139 -19.81 -5.03 -1.08
CA THR A 139 -21.10 -5.35 -1.71
C THR A 139 -20.94 -5.65 -3.20
N ILE A 140 -20.05 -4.95 -3.89
CA ILE A 140 -19.75 -5.22 -5.31
C ILE A 140 -19.01 -6.55 -5.45
N LEU A 141 -17.95 -6.74 -4.69
CA LEU A 141 -17.08 -7.92 -4.78
C LEU A 141 -17.81 -9.22 -4.39
N SER A 142 -18.74 -9.14 -3.45
CA SER A 142 -19.54 -10.30 -3.00
C SER A 142 -20.52 -10.83 -4.06
N LYS A 143 -20.70 -10.11 -5.19
CA LYS A 143 -21.54 -10.58 -6.31
C LYS A 143 -20.80 -11.51 -7.28
N TYR A 144 -19.48 -11.55 -7.23
CA TYR A 144 -18.68 -12.41 -8.08
C TYR A 144 -18.67 -13.84 -7.55
N SER A 145 -18.61 -14.83 -8.44
CA SER A 145 -18.20 -16.17 -8.05
C SER A 145 -16.75 -16.17 -7.56
N MET A 146 -16.36 -17.18 -6.81
CA MET A 146 -14.99 -17.25 -6.30
C MET A 146 -13.94 -17.36 -7.42
N ASP A 147 -14.28 -18.05 -8.50
CA ASP A 147 -13.38 -18.22 -9.64
C ASP A 147 -13.27 -16.92 -10.45
N ASP A 148 -14.38 -16.20 -10.68
CA ASP A 148 -14.35 -14.86 -11.31
C ASP A 148 -13.59 -13.85 -10.46
N LEU A 149 -13.70 -13.95 -9.12
CA LEU A 149 -12.97 -13.06 -8.20
C LEU A 149 -11.47 -13.26 -8.33
N LEU A 150 -11.00 -14.51 -8.37
CA LEU A 150 -9.58 -14.83 -8.53
C LEU A 150 -9.05 -14.38 -9.89
N GLU A 151 -9.79 -14.63 -10.96
CA GLU A 151 -9.43 -14.18 -12.32
C GLU A 151 -9.34 -12.65 -12.41
N ARG A 152 -10.31 -11.95 -11.80
CA ARG A 152 -10.32 -10.48 -11.72
C ARG A 152 -9.11 -9.96 -10.93
N ARG A 153 -8.78 -10.59 -9.79
CA ARG A 153 -7.59 -10.25 -8.97
C ARG A 153 -6.31 -10.43 -9.77
N TYR A 154 -6.17 -11.54 -10.46
CA TYR A 154 -5.02 -11.82 -11.31
C TYR A 154 -4.87 -10.78 -12.41
N LYS A 155 -5.93 -10.51 -13.18
CA LYS A 155 -5.91 -9.49 -14.24
C LYS A 155 -5.54 -8.12 -13.70
N ARG A 156 -6.15 -7.70 -12.59
CA ARG A 156 -5.84 -6.42 -11.95
C ARG A 156 -4.35 -6.27 -11.65
N LEU A 157 -3.69 -7.34 -11.18
CA LEU A 157 -2.27 -7.30 -10.80
C LEU A 157 -1.35 -7.24 -12.02
N ILE A 158 -1.65 -7.96 -13.10
CA ILE A 158 -0.81 -7.92 -14.32
C ILE A 158 -1.04 -6.67 -15.17
N ASP A 159 -2.19 -6.02 -15.05
CA ASP A 159 -2.50 -4.79 -15.78
C ASP A 159 -1.85 -3.53 -15.14
N ILE A 160 -1.23 -3.66 -13.96
CA ILE A 160 -0.50 -2.56 -13.32
C ILE A 160 0.73 -2.22 -14.16
N GLY A 161 0.74 -1.01 -14.73
CA GLY A 161 1.85 -0.51 -15.55
C GLY A 161 1.85 -0.97 -17.01
N ALA A 162 0.74 -1.59 -17.47
CA ALA A 162 0.53 -1.91 -18.88
C ALA A 162 0.07 -0.70 -19.68
#